data_510c1704c5bd5796c840155ff0ba7bd5
#
_entry.id   510c1704c5bd5796c840155ff0ba7bd5
#
_cell.length_a   1.000
_cell.length_b   1.000
_cell.length_c   1.000
_cell.angle_alpha   90.00
_cell.angle_beta   90.00
_cell.angle_gamma   90.00
#
_symmetry.space_group_name_H-M   'P 1'
#
loop_
_entity.id
_entity.type
_entity.pdbx_description
1 polymer ?
#
loop_
_entity_poly.entity_id
_entity_poly.type
_entity_poly.pdbx_seq_one_letter_code
_entity_poly.pdbx_strand_id
1 'polypeptide(L)'
;MTEAAPDAPAGGEVRPFREPGRVPSRKSSRLVTLGVTGDWAFAAGTLLLALRRHNPDPGAHILVFHDDGLRPSDRGLLESLGARCEPFSAACDGLRPEAVRLLSPLSLAKFACFRLLADYESVLWLDTDIVVQDSLDEIWQCGPLALAVEDPEFTGEGRTCGAAVNFYEPVPGVDGDAPNLNTGVMVWRRGLRDPEALERRCLDFLQAHGPKLRYPDQAALNALAQWMRAERPDDLAELPRRFNCHPRSPAAVYAPVVHAFGAYKLWNDGLTAACFPEWQRDYARWQRLGGSAYAGPVDNAAYGEGGAFYLLRGLFDTIGKSEQALKALKERLAAESAGRKKLEDLLRRLQPRL
;
A
#
# COMPACT_ATOMS: atom_id res chain seq x y z
N MET A 1 49.88 20.31 28.49
CA MET A 1 48.41 20.51 28.61
C MET A 1 47.78 19.74 27.46
N THR A 2 47.38 18.52 27.73
CA THR A 2 46.75 17.62 26.78
C THR A 2 45.22 17.72 27.01
N GLU A 3 44.52 18.25 26.03
CA GLU A 3 43.06 18.30 26.02
C GLU A 3 42.51 16.91 25.80
N ALA A 4 41.67 16.45 26.71
CA ALA A 4 40.95 15.18 26.62
C ALA A 4 39.80 15.36 25.62
N ALA A 5 39.67 14.40 24.71
CA ALA A 5 38.51 14.28 23.81
C ALA A 5 37.22 13.96 24.61
N PRO A 6 36.06 14.48 24.21
CA PRO A 6 34.82 14.19 24.88
C PRO A 6 34.37 12.74 24.60
N ASP A 7 33.90 12.07 25.65
CA ASP A 7 33.33 10.74 25.64
C ASP A 7 32.20 10.61 24.63
N ALA A 8 32.21 9.51 23.87
CA ALA A 8 31.11 9.12 23.01
C ALA A 8 29.86 8.77 23.87
N PRO A 9 28.66 9.17 23.45
CA PRO A 9 27.46 8.83 24.19
C PRO A 9 27.22 7.29 24.12
N ALA A 10 27.02 6.72 25.29
CA ALA A 10 26.69 5.33 25.51
C ALA A 10 25.44 4.92 24.69
N GLY A 11 25.48 3.70 24.16
CA GLY A 11 24.45 3.12 23.31
C GLY A 11 23.05 3.31 23.85
N GLY A 12 22.22 3.96 23.05
CA GLY A 12 20.81 4.14 23.33
C GLY A 12 20.09 2.82 23.25
N GLU A 13 19.59 2.34 24.38
CA GLU A 13 18.62 1.22 24.43
C GLU A 13 17.46 1.57 23.48
N VAL A 14 17.16 0.65 22.55
CA VAL A 14 15.92 0.67 21.77
C VAL A 14 14.77 0.62 22.77
N ARG A 15 14.18 1.78 23.04
CA ARG A 15 13.02 1.83 23.94
C ARG A 15 11.88 1.07 23.30
N PRO A 16 11.32 0.06 23.99
CA PRO A 16 10.15 -0.63 23.48
C PRO A 16 9.03 0.41 23.27
N PHE A 17 8.32 0.23 22.17
CA PHE A 17 7.13 0.97 21.80
C PHE A 17 6.24 1.19 23.03
N ARG A 18 5.85 2.44 23.32
CA ARG A 18 4.88 2.73 24.37
C ARG A 18 3.59 2.01 24.02
N GLU A 19 3.10 1.14 24.90
CA GLU A 19 1.84 0.43 24.66
C GLU A 19 0.75 1.42 24.24
N PRO A 20 0.06 1.17 23.12
CA PRO A 20 -1.06 2.01 22.71
C PRO A 20 -2.11 1.98 23.83
N GLY A 21 -2.64 3.14 24.15
CA GLY A 21 -3.66 3.29 25.18
C GLY A 21 -4.79 2.27 24.94
N ARG A 22 -5.18 1.56 26.00
CA ARG A 22 -6.12 0.43 26.00
C ARG A 22 -7.31 0.69 25.09
N VAL A 23 -7.40 -0.03 23.99
CA VAL A 23 -8.55 0.03 23.04
C VAL A 23 -9.83 -0.36 23.78
N PRO A 24 -10.96 0.33 23.55
CA PRO A 24 -12.24 -0.04 24.15
C PRO A 24 -12.60 -1.49 23.85
N SER A 25 -13.19 -2.18 24.79
CA SER A 25 -13.42 -3.64 24.86
C SER A 25 -14.41 -4.25 23.84
N ARG A 26 -14.66 -3.61 22.69
CA ARG A 26 -15.26 -4.23 21.51
C ARG A 26 -14.18 -4.39 20.46
N LYS A 27 -13.72 -5.61 20.26
CA LYS A 27 -12.81 -5.97 19.16
C LYS A 27 -13.44 -5.52 17.85
N SER A 28 -12.97 -4.41 17.30
CA SER A 28 -13.26 -4.10 15.90
C SER A 28 -12.62 -5.19 15.06
N SER A 29 -13.35 -5.69 14.07
CA SER A 29 -12.81 -6.73 13.22
C SER A 29 -11.70 -6.22 12.30
N ARG A 30 -11.68 -4.91 11.98
CA ARG A 30 -10.82 -4.32 10.94
C ARG A 30 -10.14 -3.04 11.39
N LEU A 31 -8.90 -2.84 10.97
CA LEU A 31 -8.13 -1.63 11.19
C LEU A 31 -7.48 -1.18 9.87
N VAL A 32 -7.65 0.08 9.50
CA VAL A 32 -6.85 0.74 8.46
C VAL A 32 -5.76 1.54 9.15
N THR A 33 -4.51 1.38 8.71
CA THR A 33 -3.34 2.09 9.22
C THR A 33 -2.65 2.88 8.13
N LEU A 34 -2.10 4.02 8.47
CA LEU A 34 -1.25 4.82 7.59
C LEU A 34 -0.21 5.59 8.43
N GLY A 35 0.86 6.04 7.78
CA GLY A 35 1.88 6.88 8.40
C GLY A 35 1.89 8.27 7.75
N VAL A 36 1.99 9.35 8.54
CA VAL A 36 2.03 10.73 8.05
C VAL A 36 3.10 11.55 8.74
N THR A 37 3.96 12.20 7.97
CA THR A 37 4.80 13.29 8.45
C THR A 37 4.06 14.61 8.36
N GLY A 38 4.51 15.64 9.09
CA GLY A 38 3.82 16.92 9.16
C GLY A 38 3.45 17.54 7.82
N ASP A 39 4.38 17.50 6.87
CA ASP A 39 4.19 18.11 5.55
C ASP A 39 3.25 17.32 4.61
N TRP A 40 2.86 16.11 5.01
CA TRP A 40 2.05 15.19 4.21
C TRP A 40 0.63 14.99 4.77
N ALA A 41 0.23 15.76 5.78
CA ALA A 41 -1.09 15.68 6.37
C ALA A 41 -2.22 15.86 5.35
N PHE A 42 -1.99 16.69 4.31
CA PHE A 42 -2.93 16.87 3.21
C PHE A 42 -3.22 15.57 2.46
N ALA A 43 -2.22 14.73 2.24
CA ALA A 43 -2.38 13.45 1.54
C ALA A 43 -3.16 12.45 2.41
N ALA A 44 -2.81 12.34 3.70
CA ALA A 44 -3.54 11.51 4.66
C ALA A 44 -5.02 11.94 4.80
N GLY A 45 -5.28 13.24 4.93
CA GLY A 45 -6.66 13.75 5.03
C GLY A 45 -7.48 13.50 3.77
N THR A 46 -6.87 13.65 2.59
CA THR A 46 -7.50 13.31 1.31
C THR A 46 -7.85 11.83 1.24
N LEU A 47 -6.91 10.95 1.65
CA LEU A 47 -7.13 9.51 1.70
C LEU A 47 -8.27 9.14 2.68
N LEU A 48 -8.31 9.76 3.86
CA LEU A 48 -9.39 9.52 4.83
C LEU A 48 -10.77 9.88 4.27
N LEU A 49 -10.86 10.99 3.54
CA LEU A 49 -12.11 11.42 2.89
C LEU A 49 -12.55 10.40 1.82
N ALA A 50 -11.62 9.90 1.00
CA ALA A 50 -11.89 8.86 0.01
C ALA A 50 -12.32 7.54 0.68
N LEU A 51 -11.63 7.12 1.74
CA LEU A 51 -11.99 5.93 2.52
C LEU A 51 -13.43 6.02 3.04
N ARG A 52 -13.81 7.15 3.63
CA ARG A 52 -15.16 7.36 4.15
C ARG A 52 -16.23 7.37 3.07
N ARG A 53 -15.91 7.83 1.86
CA ARG A 53 -16.84 7.86 0.74
C ARG A 53 -17.14 6.45 0.22
N HIS A 54 -16.10 5.64 0.03
CA HIS A 54 -16.24 4.32 -0.57
C HIS A 54 -16.43 3.19 0.44
N ASN A 55 -16.05 3.43 1.69
CA ASN A 55 -16.12 2.45 2.77
C ASN A 55 -16.76 3.10 4.01
N PRO A 56 -18.05 3.38 3.97
CA PRO A 56 -18.75 4.06 5.06
C PRO A 56 -18.94 3.18 6.30
N ASP A 57 -18.54 1.91 6.25
CA ASP A 57 -18.69 0.98 7.37
C ASP A 57 -17.98 1.49 8.62
N PRO A 58 -18.72 1.79 9.69
CA PRO A 58 -18.14 2.21 10.96
C PRO A 58 -17.38 1.09 11.69
N GLY A 59 -17.43 -0.15 11.18
CA GLY A 59 -16.75 -1.31 11.75
C GLY A 59 -15.21 -1.30 11.54
N ALA A 60 -14.70 -0.50 10.63
CA ALA A 60 -13.26 -0.33 10.44
C ALA A 60 -12.75 0.87 11.23
N HIS A 61 -11.83 0.64 12.16
CA HIS A 61 -11.07 1.70 12.83
C HIS A 61 -10.00 2.26 11.89
N ILE A 62 -9.60 3.51 12.11
CA ILE A 62 -8.49 4.14 11.38
C ILE A 62 -7.45 4.58 12.40
N LEU A 63 -6.19 4.18 12.19
CA LEU A 63 -5.03 4.58 12.98
C LEU A 63 -4.04 5.32 12.08
N VAL A 64 -3.68 6.51 12.47
CA VAL A 64 -2.67 7.34 11.81
C VAL A 64 -1.45 7.42 12.71
N PHE A 65 -0.36 6.81 12.28
CA PHE A 65 0.95 7.02 12.89
C PHE A 65 1.52 8.35 12.39
N HIS A 66 2.09 9.15 13.30
CA HIS A 66 2.64 10.45 12.92
C HIS A 66 3.94 10.76 13.66
N ASP A 67 4.76 11.61 13.07
CA ASP A 67 5.91 12.22 13.72
C ASP A 67 5.51 13.50 14.48
N ASP A 68 6.49 14.12 15.14
CA ASP A 68 6.30 15.37 15.90
C ASP A 68 6.04 16.58 14.98
N GLY A 69 6.24 16.44 13.66
CA GLY A 69 5.98 17.48 12.67
C GLY A 69 4.50 17.67 12.35
N LEU A 70 3.62 16.73 12.73
CA LEU A 70 2.20 16.86 12.44
C LEU A 70 1.59 18.03 13.23
N ARG A 71 1.06 19.02 12.50
CA ARG A 71 0.47 20.22 13.11
C ARG A 71 -0.77 19.84 13.94
N PRO A 72 -0.96 20.47 15.13
CA PRO A 72 -2.14 20.20 15.96
C PRO A 72 -3.47 20.39 15.24
N SER A 73 -3.58 21.38 14.33
CA SER A 73 -4.77 21.63 13.51
C SER A 73 -5.06 20.48 12.55
N ASP A 74 -4.06 19.95 11.85
CA ASP A 74 -4.23 18.81 10.94
C ASP A 74 -4.55 17.54 11.72
N ARG A 75 -3.88 17.33 12.86
CA ARG A 75 -4.19 16.21 13.76
C ARG A 75 -5.66 16.26 14.23
N GLY A 76 -6.11 17.41 14.73
CA GLY A 76 -7.50 17.57 15.15
C GLY A 76 -8.51 17.33 14.02
N LEU A 77 -8.13 17.72 12.78
CA LEU A 77 -8.96 17.47 11.61
C LEU A 77 -8.99 15.99 11.23
N LEU A 78 -7.86 15.27 11.24
CA LEU A 78 -7.81 13.82 11.04
C LEU A 78 -8.65 13.08 12.09
N GLU A 79 -8.55 13.50 13.35
CA GLU A 79 -9.37 12.95 14.45
C GLU A 79 -10.86 13.23 14.26
N SER A 80 -11.23 14.40 13.75
CA SER A 80 -12.64 14.74 13.42
C SER A 80 -13.18 13.89 12.27
N LEU A 81 -12.32 13.41 11.39
CA LEU A 81 -12.64 12.43 10.35
C LEU A 81 -12.66 10.98 10.87
N GLY A 82 -12.53 10.80 12.19
CA GLY A 82 -12.65 9.49 12.86
C GLY A 82 -11.37 8.67 12.87
N ALA A 83 -10.22 9.27 12.65
CA ALA A 83 -8.94 8.62 12.88
C ALA A 83 -8.52 8.75 14.35
N ARG A 84 -7.77 7.76 14.84
CA ARG A 84 -6.95 7.86 16.03
C ARG A 84 -5.54 8.20 15.59
N CYS A 85 -4.96 9.27 16.11
CA CYS A 85 -3.59 9.67 15.80
C CYS A 85 -2.64 9.26 16.92
N GLU A 86 -1.58 8.52 16.60
CA GLU A 86 -0.58 8.06 17.55
C GLU A 86 0.82 8.48 17.11
N PRO A 87 1.63 9.03 18.01
CA PRO A 87 3.01 9.36 17.71
C PRO A 87 3.80 8.07 17.47
N PHE A 88 4.64 8.09 16.44
CA PHE A 88 5.52 6.99 16.10
C PHE A 88 6.93 7.53 15.86
N SER A 89 7.91 6.86 16.44
CA SER A 89 9.31 7.09 16.16
C SER A 89 10.01 5.76 15.91
N ALA A 90 10.84 5.71 14.89
CA ALA A 90 11.68 4.55 14.62
C ALA A 90 13.15 4.93 14.77
N ALA A 91 13.94 4.04 15.35
CA ALA A 91 15.39 4.15 15.28
C ALA A 91 15.83 3.89 13.85
N CYS A 92 16.49 4.89 13.24
CA CYS A 92 17.06 4.79 11.90
C CYS A 92 18.60 4.61 11.97
N ASP A 93 19.11 4.26 13.15
CA ASP A 93 20.52 4.01 13.35
C ASP A 93 21.00 2.87 12.42
N GLY A 94 22.09 3.12 11.71
CA GLY A 94 22.61 2.17 10.74
C GLY A 94 22.02 2.25 9.34
N LEU A 95 20.95 3.02 9.10
CA LEU A 95 20.46 3.32 7.75
C LEU A 95 21.30 4.43 7.11
N ARG A 96 21.48 4.37 5.79
CA ARG A 96 22.13 5.47 5.06
C ARG A 96 21.26 6.74 5.12
N PRO A 97 21.84 7.93 5.28
CA PRO A 97 21.10 9.20 5.25
C PRO A 97 20.26 9.37 3.98
N GLU A 98 20.71 8.83 2.84
CA GLU A 98 19.97 8.85 1.58
C GLU A 98 18.68 8.03 1.67
N ALA A 99 18.74 6.85 2.27
CA ALA A 99 17.58 5.98 2.47
C ALA A 99 16.57 6.65 3.41
N VAL A 100 17.04 7.27 4.50
CA VAL A 100 16.17 8.02 5.44
C VAL A 100 15.51 9.24 4.78
N ARG A 101 16.22 9.91 3.84
CA ARG A 101 15.61 11.02 3.07
C ARG A 101 14.62 10.59 2.02
N LEU A 102 14.82 9.42 1.40
CA LEU A 102 13.91 8.88 0.40
C LEU A 102 12.59 8.40 1.02
N LEU A 103 12.68 7.90 2.25
CA LEU A 103 11.55 7.33 2.96
C LEU A 103 11.44 8.01 4.32
N SER A 104 10.25 8.50 4.63
CA SER A 104 9.99 8.90 6.01
C SER A 104 10.26 7.73 6.97
N PRO A 105 10.87 7.97 8.16
CA PRO A 105 10.95 6.95 9.22
C PRO A 105 9.60 6.30 9.55
N LEU A 106 8.50 6.97 9.24
CA LEU A 106 7.14 6.45 9.41
C LEU A 106 6.81 5.27 8.50
N SER A 107 7.56 5.03 7.42
CA SER A 107 7.40 3.81 6.63
C SER A 107 7.67 2.55 7.46
N LEU A 108 8.53 2.65 8.48
CA LEU A 108 8.82 1.55 9.41
C LEU A 108 7.66 1.23 10.37
N ALA A 109 6.64 2.09 10.45
CA ALA A 109 5.42 1.81 11.22
C ALA A 109 4.64 0.61 10.64
N LYS A 110 4.90 0.22 9.40
CA LYS A 110 4.37 -1.01 8.80
C LYS A 110 4.67 -2.25 9.63
N PHE A 111 5.82 -2.29 10.31
CA PHE A 111 6.18 -3.42 11.17
C PHE A 111 5.31 -3.50 12.42
N ALA A 112 4.83 -2.37 12.94
CA ALA A 112 3.89 -2.39 14.06
C ALA A 112 2.56 -3.10 13.71
N CYS A 113 2.20 -3.20 12.42
CA CYS A 113 0.99 -3.89 11.97
C CYS A 113 0.96 -5.37 12.37
N PHE A 114 2.12 -6.02 12.51
CA PHE A 114 2.19 -7.41 13.01
C PHE A 114 1.61 -7.52 14.42
N ARG A 115 1.96 -6.61 15.33
CA ARG A 115 1.48 -6.62 16.72
C ARG A 115 0.01 -6.22 16.85
N LEU A 116 -0.48 -5.39 15.94
CA LEU A 116 -1.88 -4.95 15.95
C LEU A 116 -2.86 -6.11 15.72
N LEU A 117 -2.39 -7.27 15.21
CA LEU A 117 -3.19 -8.49 15.11
C LEU A 117 -3.59 -9.08 16.47
N ALA A 118 -2.98 -8.66 17.58
CA ALA A 118 -3.44 -9.02 18.92
C ALA A 118 -4.85 -8.47 19.20
N ASP A 119 -5.17 -7.27 18.66
CA ASP A 119 -6.41 -6.55 18.94
C ASP A 119 -7.42 -6.59 17.78
N TYR A 120 -6.97 -6.83 16.55
CA TYR A 120 -7.78 -6.78 15.34
C TYR A 120 -7.77 -8.11 14.57
N GLU A 121 -8.87 -8.42 13.89
CA GLU A 121 -8.95 -9.56 12.96
C GLU A 121 -8.13 -9.32 11.70
N SER A 122 -8.11 -8.07 11.24
CA SER A 122 -7.39 -7.69 10.03
C SER A 122 -6.86 -6.26 10.17
N VAL A 123 -5.65 -6.06 9.67
CA VAL A 123 -4.97 -4.76 9.59
C VAL A 123 -4.65 -4.52 8.12
N LEU A 124 -5.02 -3.36 7.60
CA LEU A 124 -4.71 -2.88 6.26
C LEU A 124 -3.78 -1.67 6.40
N TRP A 125 -2.61 -1.73 5.80
CA TRP A 125 -1.75 -0.57 5.60
C TRP A 125 -2.03 0.08 4.26
N LEU A 126 -2.10 1.41 4.25
CA LEU A 126 -2.17 2.23 3.04
C LEU A 126 -1.13 3.34 3.13
N ASP A 127 -0.27 3.47 2.12
CA ASP A 127 0.57 4.65 1.97
C ASP A 127 -0.32 5.87 1.64
N THR A 128 0.15 7.09 1.92
CA THR A 128 -0.67 8.29 1.78
C THR A 128 -0.84 8.77 0.33
N ASP A 129 -0.04 8.27 -0.59
CA ASP A 129 -0.12 8.56 -2.03
C ASP A 129 -1.08 7.62 -2.79
N ILE A 130 -2.19 7.30 -2.13
CA ILE A 130 -3.21 6.37 -2.61
C ILE A 130 -4.51 7.12 -2.97
N VAL A 131 -5.15 6.67 -4.05
CA VAL A 131 -6.55 6.96 -4.37
C VAL A 131 -7.39 5.72 -4.12
N VAL A 132 -8.43 5.85 -3.30
CA VAL A 132 -9.46 4.82 -3.15
C VAL A 132 -10.63 5.21 -4.04
N GLN A 133 -10.96 4.34 -5.01
CA GLN A 133 -11.98 4.58 -6.02
C GLN A 133 -13.22 3.70 -5.85
N ASP A 134 -13.13 2.64 -5.05
CA ASP A 134 -14.22 1.68 -4.84
C ASP A 134 -14.14 1.02 -3.45
N SER A 135 -15.07 0.09 -3.17
CA SER A 135 -15.09 -0.70 -1.93
C SER A 135 -13.81 -1.50 -1.72
N LEU A 136 -13.39 -1.57 -0.45
CA LEU A 136 -12.28 -2.42 0.00
C LEU A 136 -12.76 -3.77 0.57
N ASP A 137 -14.01 -4.18 0.37
CA ASP A 137 -14.55 -5.39 0.99
C ASP A 137 -13.76 -6.65 0.62
N GLU A 138 -13.31 -6.76 -0.63
CA GLU A 138 -12.56 -7.91 -1.09
C GLU A 138 -11.12 -7.95 -0.54
N ILE A 139 -10.49 -6.81 -0.27
CA ILE A 139 -9.12 -6.76 0.25
C ILE A 139 -9.01 -7.47 1.59
N TRP A 140 -10.06 -7.40 2.40
CA TRP A 140 -10.12 -8.03 3.72
C TRP A 140 -10.17 -9.57 3.67
N GLN A 141 -10.38 -10.14 2.48
CA GLN A 141 -10.41 -11.60 2.27
C GLN A 141 -9.05 -12.15 1.79
N CYS A 142 -8.07 -11.29 1.52
CA CYS A 142 -6.73 -11.72 1.15
C CYS A 142 -6.06 -12.49 2.29
N GLY A 143 -5.04 -13.30 1.97
CA GLY A 143 -4.40 -14.25 2.88
C GLY A 143 -3.84 -13.66 4.18
N PRO A 144 -3.19 -14.49 5.02
CA PRO A 144 -2.71 -14.06 6.34
C PRO A 144 -1.76 -12.86 6.30
N LEU A 145 -0.80 -12.84 5.36
CA LEU A 145 0.00 -11.69 4.97
C LEU A 145 -0.10 -11.54 3.46
N ALA A 146 -0.57 -10.39 2.96
CA ALA A 146 -0.71 -10.18 1.53
C ALA A 146 -0.03 -8.89 1.07
N LEU A 147 0.76 -9.01 -0.01
CA LEU A 147 1.47 -7.92 -0.70
C LEU A 147 1.28 -8.07 -2.21
N ALA A 148 1.25 -6.95 -2.93
CA ALA A 148 1.15 -6.97 -4.38
C ALA A 148 2.53 -7.06 -5.04
N VAL A 149 2.64 -7.85 -6.09
CA VAL A 149 3.79 -7.80 -6.99
C VAL A 149 3.76 -6.46 -7.73
N GLU A 150 4.85 -5.73 -7.68
CA GLU A 150 5.02 -4.48 -8.41
C GLU A 150 4.98 -4.74 -9.92
N ASP A 151 4.26 -3.87 -10.66
CA ASP A 151 4.17 -4.01 -12.09
C ASP A 151 5.45 -3.50 -12.76
N PRO A 152 6.24 -4.36 -13.41
CA PRO A 152 7.53 -3.99 -13.98
C PRO A 152 7.42 -2.94 -15.10
N GLU A 153 6.28 -2.83 -15.77
CA GLU A 153 6.08 -1.83 -16.85
C GLU A 153 6.13 -0.39 -16.34
N PHE A 154 5.91 -0.17 -15.02
CA PHE A 154 5.77 1.17 -14.45
C PHE A 154 6.92 1.60 -13.53
N THR A 155 7.91 0.75 -13.32
CA THR A 155 9.08 1.07 -12.47
C THR A 155 10.14 1.94 -13.16
N GLY A 156 9.85 2.44 -14.36
CA GLY A 156 10.61 3.54 -14.97
C GLY A 156 11.78 3.15 -15.89
N GLU A 157 12.18 1.89 -15.97
CA GLU A 157 13.37 1.50 -16.74
C GLU A 157 13.18 0.33 -17.71
N GLY A 158 11.96 -0.19 -17.91
CA GLY A 158 11.73 -1.31 -18.82
C GLY A 158 12.43 -2.62 -18.44
N ARG A 159 12.90 -2.72 -17.20
CA ARG A 159 13.53 -3.91 -16.63
C ARG A 159 12.52 -4.67 -15.80
N THR A 160 12.62 -5.99 -15.80
CA THR A 160 11.98 -6.82 -14.76
C THR A 160 12.39 -6.25 -13.41
N CYS A 161 11.44 -5.68 -12.67
CA CYS A 161 11.73 -5.10 -11.37
C CYS A 161 11.87 -6.25 -10.36
N GLY A 162 13.10 -6.76 -10.25
CA GLY A 162 13.45 -7.69 -9.20
C GLY A 162 13.60 -7.00 -7.86
N ALA A 163 13.60 -7.78 -6.79
CA ALA A 163 13.78 -7.29 -5.43
C ALA A 163 15.09 -6.50 -5.22
N ALA A 164 16.07 -6.66 -6.15
CA ALA A 164 17.34 -5.91 -6.15
C ALA A 164 17.15 -4.38 -6.12
N VAL A 165 16.03 -3.85 -6.61
CA VAL A 165 15.73 -2.40 -6.57
C VAL A 165 15.72 -1.84 -5.15
N ASN A 166 15.46 -2.67 -4.15
CA ASN A 166 15.39 -2.30 -2.74
C ASN A 166 16.76 -2.12 -2.08
N PHE A 167 17.84 -2.40 -2.79
CA PHE A 167 19.17 -2.48 -2.22
C PHE A 167 20.16 -1.61 -3.00
N TYR A 168 21.09 -0.98 -2.31
CA TYR A 168 22.28 -0.38 -2.92
C TYR A 168 23.34 -1.45 -3.27
N GLU A 169 23.36 -2.52 -2.49
CA GLU A 169 24.30 -3.64 -2.62
C GLU A 169 23.58 -4.96 -2.35
N PRO A 170 23.98 -6.07 -2.99
CA PRO A 170 23.39 -7.37 -2.72
C PRO A 170 23.46 -7.76 -1.24
N VAL A 171 22.39 -8.39 -0.76
CA VAL A 171 22.30 -8.91 0.61
C VAL A 171 22.31 -10.43 0.57
N PRO A 172 23.18 -11.10 1.34
CA PRO A 172 23.21 -12.56 1.40
C PRO A 172 21.85 -13.15 1.82
N GLY A 173 21.43 -14.19 1.10
CA GLY A 173 20.16 -14.87 1.35
C GLY A 173 18.92 -14.17 0.79
N VAL A 174 19.10 -13.07 0.04
CA VAL A 174 18.04 -12.41 -0.72
C VAL A 174 18.28 -12.61 -2.20
N ASP A 175 17.29 -13.18 -2.89
CA ASP A 175 17.26 -13.28 -4.33
C ASP A 175 16.86 -11.93 -4.94
N GLY A 176 17.81 -11.24 -5.58
CA GLY A 176 17.58 -9.96 -6.23
C GLY A 176 16.69 -10.03 -7.47
N ASP A 177 16.63 -11.19 -8.13
CA ASP A 177 15.83 -11.42 -9.34
C ASP A 177 14.40 -11.84 -9.01
N ALA A 178 14.10 -12.18 -7.76
CA ALA A 178 12.74 -12.46 -7.33
C ALA A 178 11.83 -11.25 -7.59
N PRO A 179 10.53 -11.45 -7.94
CA PRO A 179 9.59 -10.36 -8.16
C PRO A 179 9.55 -9.39 -6.97
N ASN A 180 9.69 -8.10 -7.25
CA ASN A 180 9.57 -7.08 -6.22
C ASN A 180 8.13 -6.98 -5.73
N LEU A 181 7.97 -6.97 -4.41
CA LEU A 181 6.68 -6.73 -3.75
C LEU A 181 6.63 -5.28 -3.29
N ASN A 182 5.59 -4.57 -3.73
CA ASN A 182 5.32 -3.22 -3.28
C ASN A 182 4.62 -3.23 -1.92
N THR A 183 5.07 -2.38 -1.00
CA THR A 183 4.62 -2.34 0.38
C THR A 183 3.67 -1.18 0.71
N GLY A 184 3.20 -0.44 -0.30
CA GLY A 184 2.28 0.67 -0.09
C GLY A 184 0.85 0.25 0.23
N VAL A 185 0.48 -0.98 -0.13
CA VAL A 185 -0.77 -1.62 0.28
C VAL A 185 -0.48 -3.01 0.77
N MET A 186 -0.80 -3.28 2.04
CA MET A 186 -0.52 -4.57 2.67
C MET A 186 -1.66 -4.96 3.60
N VAL A 187 -1.91 -6.27 3.68
CA VAL A 187 -2.92 -6.83 4.58
C VAL A 187 -2.28 -7.83 5.52
N TRP A 188 -2.60 -7.72 6.81
CA TRP A 188 -2.33 -8.72 7.83
C TRP A 188 -3.65 -9.24 8.36
N ARG A 189 -3.75 -10.55 8.58
CA ARG A 189 -4.96 -11.15 9.14
C ARG A 189 -4.64 -12.07 10.29
N ARG A 190 -5.57 -12.16 11.24
CA ARG A 190 -5.53 -13.13 12.31
C ARG A 190 -5.47 -14.55 11.70
N GLY A 191 -4.55 -15.36 12.18
CA GLY A 191 -4.18 -16.63 11.56
C GLY A 191 -2.76 -16.62 10.98
N LEU A 192 -2.17 -15.42 10.79
CA LEU A 192 -0.74 -15.31 10.56
C LEU A 192 0.01 -15.88 11.77
N ARG A 193 0.85 -16.88 11.54
CA ARG A 193 1.59 -17.56 12.62
C ARG A 193 2.74 -16.68 13.13
N ASP A 194 2.86 -16.54 14.43
CA ASP A 194 3.95 -15.85 15.14
C ASP A 194 4.22 -14.41 14.62
N PRO A 195 3.21 -13.52 14.57
CA PRO A 195 3.38 -12.20 13.97
C PRO A 195 4.50 -11.38 14.65
N GLU A 196 4.68 -11.51 15.96
CA GLU A 196 5.76 -10.83 16.68
C GLU A 196 7.15 -11.36 16.27
N ALA A 197 7.29 -12.64 15.95
CA ALA A 197 8.54 -13.19 15.44
C ALA A 197 8.83 -12.70 14.02
N LEU A 198 7.79 -12.51 13.19
CA LEU A 198 7.93 -11.93 11.85
C LEU A 198 8.33 -10.45 11.91
N GLU A 199 7.74 -9.68 12.83
CA GLU A 199 8.17 -8.31 13.09
C GLU A 199 9.64 -8.24 13.50
N ARG A 200 10.04 -9.03 14.51
CA ARG A 200 11.45 -9.09 14.95
C ARG A 200 12.37 -9.42 13.78
N ARG A 201 12.01 -10.39 12.95
CA ARG A 201 12.79 -10.76 11.77
C ARG A 201 13.01 -9.57 10.81
N CYS A 202 12.00 -8.74 10.59
CA CYS A 202 12.15 -7.51 9.81
C CYS A 202 13.12 -6.53 10.50
N LEU A 203 12.98 -6.33 11.80
CA LEU A 203 13.83 -5.40 12.55
C LEU A 203 15.28 -5.89 12.61
N ASP A 204 15.51 -7.18 12.81
CA ASP A 204 16.85 -7.82 12.79
C ASP A 204 17.48 -7.67 11.40
N PHE A 205 16.69 -7.81 10.33
CA PHE A 205 17.16 -7.60 8.98
C PHE A 205 17.59 -6.15 8.73
N LEU A 206 16.80 -5.16 9.21
CA LEU A 206 17.20 -3.75 9.16
C LEU A 206 18.50 -3.49 9.90
N GLN A 207 18.62 -4.04 11.10
CA GLN A 207 19.83 -3.86 11.92
C GLN A 207 21.07 -4.49 11.27
N ALA A 208 20.93 -5.69 10.70
CA ALA A 208 22.05 -6.41 10.09
C ALA A 208 22.48 -5.81 8.74
N HIS A 209 21.57 -5.23 7.99
CA HIS A 209 21.80 -4.85 6.59
C HIS A 209 21.55 -3.37 6.28
N GLY A 210 21.21 -2.54 7.25
CA GLY A 210 20.82 -1.12 7.10
C GLY A 210 21.63 -0.32 6.08
N PRO A 211 23.00 -0.37 6.08
CA PRO A 211 23.82 0.37 5.12
C PRO A 211 23.64 -0.05 3.66
N LYS A 212 23.08 -1.24 3.41
CA LYS A 212 22.85 -1.75 2.06
C LYS A 212 21.44 -1.47 1.52
N LEU A 213 20.53 -1.01 2.38
CA LEU A 213 19.12 -0.84 2.04
C LEU A 213 18.85 0.51 1.40
N ARG A 214 18.17 0.51 0.26
CA ARG A 214 17.69 1.69 -0.45
C ARG A 214 16.27 2.06 0.00
N TYR A 215 15.40 1.07 0.09
CA TYR A 215 14.02 1.17 0.58
C TYR A 215 13.87 0.23 1.77
N PRO A 216 14.23 0.68 3.00
CA PRO A 216 14.39 -0.20 4.15
C PRO A 216 13.17 -1.05 4.51
N ASP A 217 11.97 -0.45 4.56
CA ASP A 217 10.73 -1.17 4.84
C ASP A 217 10.42 -2.21 3.75
N GLN A 218 10.50 -1.80 2.49
CA GLN A 218 10.24 -2.68 1.36
C GLN A 218 11.31 -3.77 1.23
N ALA A 219 12.58 -3.45 1.49
CA ALA A 219 13.68 -4.43 1.50
C ALA A 219 13.44 -5.52 2.55
N ALA A 220 13.14 -5.15 3.80
CA ALA A 220 12.91 -6.10 4.87
C ALA A 220 11.67 -6.98 4.61
N LEU A 221 10.59 -6.38 4.09
CA LEU A 221 9.37 -7.13 3.78
C LEU A 221 9.52 -8.04 2.55
N ASN A 222 10.31 -7.64 1.55
CA ASN A 222 10.66 -8.53 0.43
C ASN A 222 11.52 -9.71 0.89
N ALA A 223 12.54 -9.47 1.73
CA ALA A 223 13.35 -10.54 2.31
C ALA A 223 12.50 -11.49 3.18
N LEU A 224 11.60 -10.94 4.00
CA LEU A 224 10.65 -11.73 4.77
C LEU A 224 9.75 -12.58 3.87
N ALA A 225 9.20 -12.01 2.81
CA ALA A 225 8.32 -12.71 1.89
C ALA A 225 9.04 -13.86 1.15
N GLN A 226 10.31 -13.68 0.76
CA GLN A 226 11.12 -14.75 0.17
C GLN A 226 11.33 -15.89 1.16
N TRP A 227 11.67 -15.57 2.40
CA TRP A 227 11.79 -16.58 3.46
C TRP A 227 10.45 -17.29 3.71
N MET A 228 9.34 -16.53 3.78
CA MET A 228 8.02 -17.14 4.00
C MET A 228 7.60 -18.06 2.86
N ARG A 229 7.91 -17.72 1.60
CA ARG A 229 7.64 -18.62 0.45
C ARG A 229 8.32 -19.97 0.60
N ALA A 230 9.53 -19.99 1.17
CA ALA A 230 10.28 -21.24 1.41
C ALA A 230 9.78 -22.03 2.62
N GLU A 231 9.49 -21.34 3.72
CA GLU A 231 9.29 -21.98 5.03
C GLU A 231 7.80 -22.01 5.47
N ARG A 232 6.99 -21.05 4.99
CA ARG A 232 5.59 -20.84 5.42
C ARG A 232 4.71 -20.38 4.28
N PRO A 233 4.66 -21.07 3.14
CA PRO A 233 3.94 -20.59 1.95
C PRO A 233 2.46 -20.28 2.21
N ASP A 234 1.82 -20.98 3.13
CA ASP A 234 0.40 -20.78 3.47
C ASP A 234 0.15 -19.45 4.23
N ASP A 235 1.18 -18.85 4.81
CA ASP A 235 1.08 -17.58 5.53
C ASP A 235 1.24 -16.36 4.62
N LEU A 236 1.68 -16.55 3.37
CA LEU A 236 1.90 -15.48 2.39
C LEU A 236 0.95 -15.60 1.22
N ALA A 237 0.32 -14.50 0.85
CA ALA A 237 -0.54 -14.43 -0.32
C ALA A 237 -0.12 -13.27 -1.24
N GLU A 238 -0.41 -13.39 -2.54
CA GLU A 238 -0.31 -12.27 -3.46
C GLU A 238 -1.60 -11.44 -3.38
N LEU A 239 -1.44 -10.14 -3.06
CA LEU A 239 -2.52 -9.19 -3.15
C LEU A 239 -2.82 -8.91 -4.62
N PRO A 240 -4.09 -9.02 -5.08
CA PRO A 240 -4.43 -8.68 -6.45
C PRO A 240 -3.99 -7.26 -6.83
N ARG A 241 -3.31 -7.09 -7.95
CA ARG A 241 -2.71 -5.82 -8.40
C ARG A 241 -3.70 -4.66 -8.45
N ARG A 242 -5.00 -4.91 -8.65
CA ARG A 242 -6.05 -3.88 -8.60
C ARG A 242 -6.13 -3.15 -7.25
N PHE A 243 -5.60 -3.73 -6.17
CA PHE A 243 -5.54 -3.09 -4.85
C PHE A 243 -4.20 -2.36 -4.60
N ASN A 244 -3.29 -2.36 -5.57
CA ASN A 244 -2.04 -1.60 -5.53
C ASN A 244 -1.63 -1.24 -6.97
N CYS A 245 -2.56 -0.63 -7.70
CA CYS A 245 -2.43 -0.35 -9.13
C CYS A 245 -1.65 0.94 -9.34
N HIS A 246 -0.63 0.92 -10.20
CA HIS A 246 0.10 2.14 -10.55
C HIS A 246 -0.78 3.09 -11.39
N PRO A 247 -0.77 4.43 -11.18
CA PRO A 247 -1.64 5.38 -11.88
C PRO A 247 -1.46 5.40 -13.40
N ARG A 248 -0.31 4.99 -13.89
CA ARG A 248 -0.02 4.87 -15.34
C ARG A 248 -0.46 3.54 -15.94
N SER A 249 -0.91 2.59 -15.13
CA SER A 249 -1.50 1.36 -15.63
C SER A 249 -2.86 1.66 -16.26
N PRO A 250 -3.16 1.12 -17.45
CA PRO A 250 -4.50 1.20 -18.01
C PRO A 250 -5.59 0.69 -17.08
N ALA A 251 -5.26 -0.26 -16.21
CA ALA A 251 -6.19 -0.80 -15.21
C ALA A 251 -6.53 0.19 -14.07
N ALA A 252 -5.75 1.26 -13.91
CA ALA A 252 -5.95 2.24 -12.83
C ALA A 252 -7.34 2.92 -12.86
N VAL A 253 -7.96 3.02 -14.04
CA VAL A 253 -9.30 3.60 -14.20
C VAL A 253 -10.38 2.80 -13.45
N TYR A 254 -10.17 1.50 -13.29
CA TYR A 254 -11.13 0.57 -12.67
C TYR A 254 -10.60 -0.07 -11.38
N ALA A 255 -9.38 0.27 -11.00
CA ALA A 255 -8.77 -0.29 -9.80
C ALA A 255 -9.41 0.30 -8.55
N PRO A 256 -9.83 -0.51 -7.57
CA PRO A 256 -10.33 0.00 -6.30
C PRO A 256 -9.32 0.85 -5.54
N VAL A 257 -8.02 0.52 -5.70
CA VAL A 257 -6.92 1.25 -5.07
C VAL A 257 -5.83 1.54 -6.10
N VAL A 258 -5.58 2.83 -6.31
CA VAL A 258 -4.47 3.33 -7.13
C VAL A 258 -3.40 3.89 -6.21
N HIS A 259 -2.17 3.42 -6.36
CA HIS A 259 -1.02 3.83 -5.56
C HIS A 259 0.00 4.56 -6.44
N ALA A 260 0.16 5.85 -6.21
CA ALA A 260 1.05 6.71 -6.98
C ALA A 260 2.50 6.63 -6.45
N PHE A 261 3.06 5.40 -6.41
CA PHE A 261 4.46 5.23 -6.01
C PHE A 261 5.43 5.79 -7.06
N GLY A 262 6.67 6.10 -6.64
CA GLY A 262 7.68 6.72 -7.50
C GLY A 262 7.60 8.25 -7.48
N ALA A 263 8.11 8.90 -8.54
CA ALA A 263 8.33 10.34 -8.58
C ALA A 263 7.04 11.14 -8.85
N TYR A 264 6.11 10.56 -9.60
CA TYR A 264 4.89 11.24 -10.06
C TYR A 264 3.75 10.99 -9.09
N LYS A 265 3.43 12.01 -8.30
CA LYS A 265 2.38 11.96 -7.29
C LYS A 265 1.13 12.71 -7.77
N LEU A 266 0.02 12.43 -7.13
CA LEU A 266 -1.27 13.09 -7.39
C LEU A 266 -1.27 14.60 -7.12
N TRP A 267 -0.27 15.11 -6.40
CA TRP A 267 -0.16 16.52 -6.01
C TRP A 267 0.96 17.27 -6.70
N ASN A 268 1.96 16.58 -7.26
CA ASN A 268 3.12 17.21 -7.89
C ASN A 268 3.20 16.99 -9.41
N ASP A 269 2.34 16.13 -9.96
CA ASP A 269 2.25 15.88 -11.41
C ASP A 269 0.83 16.19 -11.90
N GLY A 270 0.69 17.26 -12.67
CA GLY A 270 -0.59 17.75 -13.16
C GLY A 270 -1.32 16.72 -14.03
N LEU A 271 -0.59 15.89 -14.78
CA LEU A 271 -1.20 14.85 -15.61
C LEU A 271 -1.80 13.74 -14.78
N THR A 272 -1.04 13.20 -13.79
CA THR A 272 -1.55 12.22 -12.85
C THR A 272 -2.75 12.79 -12.09
N ALA A 273 -2.68 14.03 -11.62
CA ALA A 273 -3.79 14.69 -10.94
C ALA A 273 -5.05 14.75 -11.80
N ALA A 274 -4.92 15.10 -13.10
CA ALA A 274 -6.05 15.21 -14.02
C ALA A 274 -6.74 13.86 -14.29
N CYS A 275 -6.01 12.75 -14.18
CA CYS A 275 -6.57 11.41 -14.36
C CYS A 275 -7.42 10.94 -13.17
N PHE A 276 -7.26 11.58 -12.00
CA PHE A 276 -7.98 11.19 -10.77
C PHE A 276 -8.74 12.38 -10.17
N PRO A 277 -9.82 12.87 -10.84
CA PRO A 277 -10.59 14.03 -10.39
C PRO A 277 -11.24 13.83 -9.03
N GLU A 278 -11.44 12.59 -8.61
CA GLU A 278 -11.95 12.26 -7.28
C GLU A 278 -10.96 12.62 -6.18
N TRP A 279 -9.68 12.36 -6.41
CA TRP A 279 -8.64 12.76 -5.49
C TRP A 279 -8.61 14.29 -5.34
N GLN A 280 -8.71 15.02 -6.45
CA GLN A 280 -8.75 16.50 -6.43
C GLN A 280 -9.96 17.03 -5.65
N ARG A 281 -11.14 16.40 -5.80
CA ARG A 281 -12.35 16.78 -5.03
C ARG A 281 -12.16 16.58 -3.53
N ASP A 282 -11.58 15.44 -3.14
CA ASP A 282 -11.33 15.15 -1.73
C ASP A 282 -10.23 16.05 -1.16
N TYR A 283 -9.18 16.34 -1.95
CA TYR A 283 -8.14 17.29 -1.58
C TYR A 283 -8.71 18.70 -1.39
N ALA A 284 -9.52 19.19 -2.32
CA ALA A 284 -10.20 20.47 -2.19
C ALA A 284 -11.17 20.49 -0.99
N ARG A 285 -11.80 19.36 -0.67
CA ARG A 285 -12.62 19.23 0.55
C ARG A 285 -11.79 19.31 1.81
N TRP A 286 -10.65 18.62 1.87
CA TRP A 286 -9.70 18.70 2.97
C TRP A 286 -9.28 20.14 3.25
N GLN A 287 -8.90 20.89 2.19
CA GLN A 287 -8.52 22.30 2.31
C GLN A 287 -9.68 23.18 2.83
N ARG A 288 -10.90 22.96 2.33
CA ARG A 288 -12.08 23.70 2.83
C ARG A 288 -12.40 23.44 4.30
N LEU A 289 -12.01 22.28 4.81
CA LEU A 289 -12.12 21.95 6.24
C LEU A 289 -10.99 22.59 7.08
N GLY A 290 -10.06 23.31 6.47
CA GLY A 290 -8.93 23.97 7.15
C GLY A 290 -7.65 23.15 7.18
N GLY A 291 -7.59 22.03 6.45
CA GLY A 291 -6.40 21.19 6.38
C GLY A 291 -5.29 21.81 5.55
N SER A 292 -4.06 21.32 5.78
CA SER A 292 -2.87 21.77 5.07
C SER A 292 -2.93 21.55 3.58
N ALA A 293 -2.17 22.38 2.84
CA ALA A 293 -1.97 22.23 1.41
C ALA A 293 -0.57 21.68 1.11
N TYR A 294 -0.42 21.04 -0.05
CA TYR A 294 0.90 20.76 -0.61
C TYR A 294 1.61 22.07 -0.93
N ALA A 295 2.84 22.21 -0.45
CA ALA A 295 3.65 23.41 -0.61
C ALA A 295 4.82 23.28 -1.60
N GLY A 296 5.00 22.08 -2.17
CA GLY A 296 6.08 21.79 -3.10
C GLY A 296 5.77 22.20 -4.55
N PRO A 297 6.73 22.01 -5.46
CA PRO A 297 6.55 22.31 -6.89
C PRO A 297 5.57 21.32 -7.52
N VAL A 298 4.77 21.83 -8.47
CA VAL A 298 3.91 21.02 -9.33
C VAL A 298 4.52 21.00 -10.74
N ASP A 299 4.83 19.79 -11.21
CA ASP A 299 5.30 19.59 -12.57
C ASP A 299 4.10 19.51 -13.53
N ASN A 300 3.96 20.51 -14.37
CA ASN A 300 2.97 20.54 -15.44
C ASN A 300 3.58 20.25 -16.82
N ALA A 301 4.88 19.94 -16.90
CA ALA A 301 5.57 19.69 -18.17
C ALA A 301 5.03 18.43 -18.88
N ALA A 302 4.46 17.48 -18.15
CA ALA A 302 3.83 16.30 -18.70
C ALA A 302 2.54 16.60 -19.51
N TYR A 303 1.97 17.81 -19.40
CA TYR A 303 0.96 18.32 -20.35
C TYR A 303 1.56 18.70 -21.71
N GLY A 304 2.90 18.69 -21.84
CA GLY A 304 3.56 18.85 -23.14
C GLY A 304 3.14 17.74 -24.13
N GLU A 305 3.30 18.03 -25.40
CA GLU A 305 2.72 17.35 -26.59
C GLU A 305 2.71 15.81 -26.65
N GLY A 306 3.40 15.11 -25.74
CA GLY A 306 3.46 13.64 -25.70
C GLY A 306 2.66 12.97 -24.59
N GLY A 307 2.57 13.55 -23.38
CA GLY A 307 2.05 12.85 -22.19
C GLY A 307 0.56 12.54 -22.26
N ALA A 308 -0.27 13.49 -22.67
CA ALA A 308 -1.71 13.29 -22.87
C ALA A 308 -2.00 12.25 -23.96
N PHE A 309 -1.18 12.22 -25.02
CA PHE A 309 -1.32 11.25 -26.11
C PHE A 309 -1.04 9.81 -25.63
N TYR A 310 0.01 9.60 -24.82
CA TYR A 310 0.31 8.27 -24.27
C TYR A 310 -0.76 7.77 -23.31
N LEU A 311 -1.34 8.67 -22.50
CA LEU A 311 -2.46 8.33 -21.62
C LEU A 311 -3.73 7.96 -22.39
N LEU A 312 -4.10 8.78 -23.38
CA LEU A 312 -5.23 8.51 -24.25
C LEU A 312 -5.02 7.21 -25.02
N ARG A 313 -3.84 6.96 -25.55
CA ARG A 313 -3.50 5.70 -26.22
C ARG A 313 -3.64 4.51 -25.28
N GLY A 314 -3.11 4.59 -24.04
CA GLY A 314 -3.27 3.55 -23.02
C GLY A 314 -4.73 3.29 -22.67
N LEU A 315 -5.55 4.34 -22.55
CA LEU A 315 -6.99 4.23 -22.33
C LEU A 315 -7.70 3.55 -23.52
N PHE A 316 -7.40 3.92 -24.75
CA PHE A 316 -7.97 3.30 -25.93
C PHE A 316 -7.55 1.83 -26.09
N ASP A 317 -6.28 1.50 -25.81
CA ASP A 317 -5.80 0.11 -25.81
C ASP A 317 -6.52 -0.73 -24.74
N THR A 318 -6.80 -0.15 -23.58
CA THR A 318 -7.53 -0.83 -22.48
C THR A 318 -8.99 -1.03 -22.84
N ILE A 319 -9.64 -0.02 -23.42
CA ILE A 319 -11.03 -0.13 -23.90
C ILE A 319 -11.09 -1.24 -24.94
N GLY A 320 -10.18 -1.25 -25.91
CA GLY A 320 -10.12 -2.29 -26.94
C GLY A 320 -9.91 -3.71 -26.39
N LYS A 321 -8.99 -3.87 -25.42
CA LYS A 321 -8.78 -5.16 -24.73
C LYS A 321 -10.01 -5.58 -23.92
N SER A 322 -10.67 -4.63 -23.24
CA SER A 322 -11.88 -4.90 -22.48
C SER A 322 -13.06 -5.29 -23.36
N GLU A 323 -13.21 -4.65 -24.51
CA GLU A 323 -14.23 -5.01 -25.51
C GLU A 323 -13.99 -6.42 -26.08
N GLN A 324 -12.73 -6.77 -26.37
CA GLN A 324 -12.37 -8.11 -26.83
C GLN A 324 -12.65 -9.18 -25.72
N ALA A 325 -12.29 -8.89 -24.48
CA ALA A 325 -12.57 -9.77 -23.34
C ALA A 325 -14.08 -9.95 -23.12
N LEU A 326 -14.84 -8.88 -23.20
CA LEU A 326 -16.30 -8.91 -23.09
C LEU A 326 -16.94 -9.72 -24.24
N LYS A 327 -16.42 -9.57 -25.47
CA LYS A 327 -16.86 -10.36 -26.62
C LYS A 327 -16.59 -11.85 -26.39
N ALA A 328 -15.37 -12.20 -25.98
CA ALA A 328 -14.99 -13.59 -25.67
C ALA A 328 -15.86 -14.20 -24.54
N LEU A 329 -16.16 -13.41 -23.50
CA LEU A 329 -17.03 -13.83 -22.41
C LEU A 329 -18.45 -14.07 -22.89
N LYS A 330 -19.01 -13.20 -23.74
CA LYS A 330 -20.32 -13.37 -24.34
C LYS A 330 -20.40 -14.63 -25.21
N GLU A 331 -19.36 -14.90 -26.00
CA GLU A 331 -19.27 -16.12 -26.82
C GLU A 331 -19.23 -17.40 -25.98
N ARG A 332 -18.44 -17.40 -24.88
CA ARG A 332 -18.41 -18.51 -23.92
C ARG A 332 -19.76 -18.72 -23.25
N LEU A 333 -20.42 -17.67 -22.80
CA LEU A 333 -21.74 -17.74 -22.17
C LEU A 333 -22.79 -18.29 -23.13
N ALA A 334 -22.74 -17.90 -24.42
CA ALA A 334 -23.61 -18.42 -25.46
C ALA A 334 -23.35 -19.91 -25.70
N ALA A 335 -22.10 -20.36 -25.74
CA ALA A 335 -21.73 -21.77 -25.90
C ALA A 335 -22.18 -22.61 -24.71
N GLU A 336 -22.03 -22.16 -23.49
CA GLU A 336 -22.50 -22.82 -22.27
C GLU A 336 -24.03 -22.93 -22.23
N SER A 337 -24.74 -21.87 -22.61
CA SER A 337 -26.19 -21.84 -22.70
C SER A 337 -26.72 -22.86 -23.74
N ALA A 338 -26.05 -22.94 -24.91
CA ALA A 338 -26.37 -23.92 -25.92
C ALA A 338 -26.09 -25.37 -25.45
N GLY A 339 -24.99 -25.58 -24.72
CA GLY A 339 -24.64 -26.86 -24.11
C GLY A 339 -25.68 -27.29 -23.05
N ARG A 340 -26.10 -26.37 -22.20
CA ARG A 340 -27.16 -26.62 -21.20
C ARG A 340 -28.49 -26.99 -21.85
N LYS A 341 -28.91 -26.30 -22.90
CA LYS A 341 -30.14 -26.60 -23.65
C LYS A 341 -30.08 -28.00 -24.28
N LYS A 342 -28.93 -28.37 -24.87
CA LYS A 342 -28.74 -29.74 -25.41
C LYS A 342 -28.88 -30.81 -24.31
N LEU A 343 -28.31 -30.56 -23.13
CA LEU A 343 -28.39 -31.47 -22.00
C LEU A 343 -29.84 -31.61 -21.49
N GLU A 344 -30.56 -30.51 -21.38
CA GLU A 344 -31.99 -30.51 -20.99
C GLU A 344 -32.86 -31.29 -22.01
N ASP A 345 -32.61 -31.13 -23.31
CA ASP A 345 -33.28 -31.87 -24.36
C ASP A 345 -32.96 -33.39 -24.31
N LEU A 346 -31.70 -33.74 -23.99
CA LEU A 346 -31.27 -35.11 -23.79
C LEU A 346 -31.96 -35.74 -22.58
N LEU A 347 -32.00 -35.05 -21.46
CA LEU A 347 -32.67 -35.48 -20.24
C LEU A 347 -34.18 -35.68 -20.46
N ARG A 348 -34.84 -34.79 -21.20
CA ARG A 348 -36.26 -34.97 -21.57
C ARG A 348 -36.50 -36.21 -22.42
N ARG A 349 -35.55 -36.57 -23.31
CA ARG A 349 -35.66 -37.80 -24.14
C ARG A 349 -35.40 -39.09 -23.36
N LEU A 350 -34.62 -38.98 -22.27
CA LEU A 350 -34.28 -40.12 -21.40
C LEU A 350 -35.27 -40.34 -20.26
N GLN A 351 -36.17 -39.37 -19.98
CA GLN A 351 -37.27 -39.61 -19.03
C GLN A 351 -38.19 -40.67 -19.58
N PRO A 352 -38.37 -41.80 -18.90
CA PRO A 352 -39.30 -42.85 -19.36
C PRO A 352 -40.69 -42.23 -19.43
N ARG A 353 -41.39 -42.50 -20.56
CA ARG A 353 -42.83 -42.22 -20.66
C ARG A 353 -43.51 -43.13 -19.64
N LEU A 354 -43.86 -42.57 -18.48
CA LEU A 354 -44.80 -43.17 -17.54
C LEU A 354 -46.23 -43.03 -18.07
#